data_20226d48ab176c57f2e7a6054ebef6c9
#
_entry.id   20226d48ab176c57f2e7a6054ebef6c9
#
_cell.length_a   1.000
_cell.length_b   1.000
_cell.length_c   1.000
_cell.angle_alpha   90.00
_cell.angle_beta   90.00
_cell.angle_gamma   90.00
#
_symmetry.space_group_name_H-M   'P 1'
#
loop_
_entity.id
_entity.type
_entity.pdbx_description
1 polymer ?
#
loop_
_entity_poly.entity_id
_entity_poly.type
_entity_poly.pdbx_seq_one_letter_code
_entity_poly.pdbx_strand_id
1 'polypeptide(L)'
;MIAIIDYGVGNLYSLRSSLKAIGVDAEITSDKEKIMGADKLILPGVGAFKDARAKLSDNGLDKLIIALAKEGKPIMGICLGMQMLFERSYEYGVSEGLGLLKGEVIAMQNRLSPELKIPHIGWNALNFVKDSKLNKYIKEGDFVYFVHSYFASGCEESLVSFAEYGEQIPATVEYGNVCGCQFHPEKSGEVGLKILKAFCE
;
A
#
# COMPACT_ATOMS: atom_id res chain seq x y z
N MET A 1 -8.11 -18.14 0.73
CA MET A 1 -7.52 -17.50 1.96
C MET A 1 -6.61 -16.33 1.56
N ILE A 2 -6.61 -15.25 2.33
CA ILE A 2 -5.69 -14.12 2.15
C ILE A 2 -4.59 -14.19 3.21
N ALA A 3 -3.32 -14.02 2.81
CA ALA A 3 -2.23 -13.89 3.76
C ALA A 3 -1.88 -12.41 3.98
N ILE A 4 -1.90 -11.98 5.23
CA ILE A 4 -1.32 -10.70 5.68
C ILE A 4 0.11 -10.99 6.09
N ILE A 5 1.06 -10.41 5.38
CA ILE A 5 2.49 -10.66 5.61
C ILE A 5 2.93 -10.07 6.95
N ASP A 6 3.36 -10.95 7.86
CA ASP A 6 3.95 -10.55 9.15
C ASP A 6 5.47 -10.57 9.06
N TYR A 7 6.06 -9.40 9.00
CA TYR A 7 7.52 -9.20 9.06
C TYR A 7 7.91 -8.30 10.25
N GLY A 8 7.01 -8.23 11.26
CA GLY A 8 7.21 -7.47 12.49
C GLY A 8 6.88 -5.98 12.38
N VAL A 9 6.15 -5.58 11.32
CA VAL A 9 5.74 -4.18 11.09
C VAL A 9 4.34 -4.14 10.50
N GLY A 10 3.52 -3.17 10.93
CA GLY A 10 2.19 -2.96 10.36
C GLY A 10 1.06 -3.04 11.39
N ASN A 11 -0.10 -2.57 10.98
CA ASN A 11 -1.33 -2.58 11.79
C ASN A 11 -2.13 -3.88 11.54
N LEU A 12 -1.46 -5.02 11.77
CA LEU A 12 -1.89 -6.36 11.35
C LEU A 12 -3.27 -6.75 11.89
N TYR A 13 -3.51 -6.51 13.18
CA TYR A 13 -4.77 -6.91 13.84
C TYR A 13 -5.95 -6.08 13.37
N SER A 14 -5.77 -4.76 13.17
CA SER A 14 -6.83 -3.90 12.64
C SER A 14 -7.17 -4.29 11.21
N LEU A 15 -6.18 -4.59 10.40
CA LEU A 15 -6.37 -5.04 9.02
C LEU A 15 -7.14 -6.38 8.97
N ARG A 16 -6.72 -7.37 9.78
CA ARG A 16 -7.44 -8.64 9.88
C ARG A 16 -8.89 -8.45 10.36
N SER A 17 -9.10 -7.55 11.34
CA SER A 17 -10.45 -7.25 11.83
C SER A 17 -11.32 -6.61 10.75
N SER A 18 -10.76 -5.71 9.92
CA SER A 18 -11.45 -5.10 8.79
C SER A 18 -11.82 -6.14 7.72
N LEU A 19 -10.92 -7.07 7.41
CA LEU A 19 -11.21 -8.18 6.47
C LEU A 19 -12.29 -9.10 7.03
N LYS A 20 -12.23 -9.44 8.31
CA LYS A 20 -13.29 -10.24 8.96
C LYS A 20 -14.66 -9.54 8.93
N ALA A 21 -14.69 -8.20 9.10
CA ALA A 21 -15.94 -7.44 9.04
C ALA A 21 -16.64 -7.49 7.67
N ILE A 22 -15.88 -7.71 6.61
CA ILE A 22 -16.43 -7.91 5.24
C ILE A 22 -16.57 -9.38 4.86
N GLY A 23 -16.46 -10.31 5.83
CA GLY A 23 -16.65 -11.74 5.62
C GLY A 23 -15.47 -12.46 4.96
N VAL A 24 -14.29 -11.85 4.96
CA VAL A 24 -13.07 -12.42 4.36
C VAL A 24 -12.20 -13.05 5.42
N ASP A 25 -11.85 -14.32 5.21
CA ASP A 25 -10.88 -15.03 6.06
C ASP A 25 -9.45 -14.64 5.65
N ALA A 26 -8.69 -14.16 6.64
CA ALA A 26 -7.30 -13.72 6.45
C ALA A 26 -6.41 -14.17 7.60
N GLU A 27 -5.26 -14.71 7.25
CA GLU A 27 -4.25 -15.16 8.20
C GLU A 27 -3.07 -14.20 8.26
N ILE A 28 -2.67 -13.81 9.47
CA ILE A 28 -1.43 -13.08 9.72
C ILE A 28 -0.31 -14.11 9.82
N THR A 29 0.67 -14.06 8.92
CA THR A 29 1.70 -15.11 8.87
C THR A 29 3.02 -14.62 8.27
N SER A 30 4.13 -15.15 8.79
CA SER A 30 5.48 -15.10 8.21
C SER A 30 5.91 -16.44 7.60
N ASP A 31 5.07 -17.46 7.72
CA ASP A 31 5.32 -18.79 7.18
C ASP A 31 5.26 -18.78 5.65
N LYS A 32 6.38 -19.15 5.01
CA LYS A 32 6.52 -19.10 3.56
C LYS A 32 5.57 -20.07 2.85
N GLU A 33 5.30 -21.24 3.40
CA GLU A 33 4.39 -22.22 2.80
C GLU A 33 2.95 -21.70 2.80
N LYS A 34 2.52 -21.07 3.90
CA LYS A 34 1.21 -20.42 3.99
C LYS A 34 1.08 -19.24 3.03
N ILE A 35 2.16 -18.43 2.90
CA ILE A 35 2.21 -17.31 1.95
C ILE A 35 2.13 -17.83 0.50
N MET A 36 2.86 -18.88 0.17
CA MET A 36 2.79 -19.52 -1.14
C MET A 36 1.40 -20.11 -1.43
N GLY A 37 0.77 -20.72 -0.46
CA GLY A 37 -0.56 -21.33 -0.59
C GLY A 37 -1.73 -20.34 -0.55
N ALA A 38 -1.50 -19.07 -0.22
CA ALA A 38 -2.55 -18.06 -0.19
C ALA A 38 -2.99 -17.64 -1.60
N ASP A 39 -4.26 -17.29 -1.76
CA ASP A 39 -4.81 -16.81 -3.03
C ASP A 39 -4.35 -15.38 -3.34
N LYS A 40 -4.26 -14.54 -2.31
CA LYS A 40 -3.86 -13.12 -2.40
C LYS A 40 -2.99 -12.73 -1.19
N LEU A 41 -2.13 -11.75 -1.38
CA LEU A 41 -1.23 -11.24 -0.35
C LEU A 41 -1.54 -9.78 -0.02
N ILE A 42 -1.46 -9.43 1.25
CA ILE A 42 -1.45 -8.03 1.69
C ILE A 42 -0.12 -7.78 2.39
N LEU A 43 0.60 -6.77 1.91
CA LEU A 43 1.84 -6.26 2.49
C LEU A 43 1.53 -4.96 3.25
N PRO A 44 1.28 -5.01 4.55
CA PRO A 44 1.11 -3.81 5.36
C PRO A 44 2.46 -3.18 5.66
N GLY A 45 2.47 -1.94 6.14
CA GLY A 45 3.69 -1.32 6.62
C GLY A 45 3.46 0.00 7.32
N VAL A 46 4.24 0.24 8.38
CA VAL A 46 4.33 1.51 9.11
C VAL A 46 5.79 1.75 9.51
N GLY A 47 6.15 3.01 9.83
CA GLY A 47 7.50 3.38 10.25
C GLY A 47 8.43 3.73 9.09
N ALA A 48 9.74 3.57 9.26
CA ALA A 48 10.74 3.96 8.29
C ALA A 48 10.96 2.91 7.20
N PHE A 49 11.11 3.35 5.95
CA PHE A 49 11.26 2.48 4.77
C PHE A 49 12.45 1.52 4.91
N LYS A 50 13.62 2.04 5.27
CA LYS A 50 14.86 1.26 5.39
C LYS A 50 14.73 0.12 6.40
N ASP A 51 14.14 0.40 7.56
CA ASP A 51 13.99 -0.59 8.63
C ASP A 51 12.98 -1.68 8.26
N ALA A 52 11.85 -1.28 7.68
CA ALA A 52 10.83 -2.20 7.20
C ALA A 52 11.37 -3.09 6.07
N ARG A 53 12.13 -2.51 5.13
CA ARG A 53 12.74 -3.24 4.03
C ARG A 53 13.78 -4.26 4.51
N ALA A 54 14.60 -3.89 5.52
CA ALA A 54 15.56 -4.79 6.13
C ALA A 54 14.85 -5.99 6.80
N LYS A 55 13.84 -5.74 7.63
CA LYS A 55 13.05 -6.82 8.28
C LYS A 55 12.40 -7.77 7.27
N LEU A 56 11.90 -7.23 6.16
CA LEU A 56 11.32 -8.05 5.09
C LEU A 56 12.39 -8.94 4.44
N SER A 57 13.61 -8.43 4.27
CA SER A 57 14.75 -9.16 3.68
C SER A 57 15.34 -10.20 4.63
N ASP A 58 15.45 -9.89 5.92
CA ASP A 58 16.05 -10.78 6.93
C ASP A 58 15.39 -12.15 6.95
N ASN A 59 14.08 -12.20 6.70
CA ASN A 59 13.32 -13.42 6.60
C ASN A 59 13.24 -13.98 5.17
N GLY A 60 13.82 -13.30 4.18
CA GLY A 60 13.76 -13.66 2.76
C GLY A 60 12.34 -13.58 2.18
N LEU A 61 11.44 -12.83 2.82
CA LEU A 61 10.07 -12.61 2.37
C LEU A 61 10.02 -11.69 1.15
N ASP A 62 10.98 -10.79 1.02
CA ASP A 62 11.12 -9.91 -0.15
C ASP A 62 11.27 -10.72 -1.45
N LYS A 63 12.17 -11.68 -1.47
CA LYS A 63 12.40 -12.55 -2.64
C LYS A 63 11.18 -13.40 -2.95
N LEU A 64 10.52 -13.91 -1.91
CA LEU A 64 9.30 -14.69 -2.05
C LEU A 64 8.17 -13.85 -2.67
N ILE A 65 7.92 -12.64 -2.14
CA ILE A 65 6.88 -11.73 -2.65
C ILE A 65 7.15 -11.37 -4.11
N ILE A 66 8.42 -11.05 -4.47
CA ILE A 66 8.80 -10.75 -5.85
C ILE A 66 8.55 -11.95 -6.78
N ALA A 67 8.89 -13.16 -6.35
CA ALA A 67 8.65 -14.38 -7.12
C ALA A 67 7.13 -14.60 -7.35
N LEU A 68 6.34 -14.54 -6.29
CA LEU A 68 4.89 -14.72 -6.35
C LEU A 68 4.19 -13.63 -7.19
N ALA A 69 4.68 -12.38 -7.14
CA ALA A 69 4.19 -11.31 -8.00
C ALA A 69 4.42 -11.64 -9.49
N LYS A 70 5.61 -12.13 -9.84
CA LYS A 70 5.95 -12.55 -11.21
C LYS A 70 5.12 -13.73 -11.70
N GLU A 71 4.69 -14.60 -10.80
CA GLU A 71 3.78 -15.71 -11.07
C GLU A 71 2.31 -15.27 -11.20
N GLY A 72 2.02 -13.98 -11.02
CA GLY A 72 0.68 -13.42 -11.17
C GLY A 72 -0.16 -13.42 -9.88
N LYS A 73 0.43 -13.75 -8.71
CA LYS A 73 -0.29 -13.69 -7.43
C LYS A 73 -0.70 -12.26 -7.11
N PRO A 74 -1.99 -11.99 -6.82
CA PRO A 74 -2.45 -10.65 -6.46
C PRO A 74 -1.82 -10.16 -5.15
N ILE A 75 -1.25 -8.96 -5.20
CA ILE A 75 -0.56 -8.33 -4.06
C ILE A 75 -1.09 -6.92 -3.85
N MET A 76 -1.45 -6.59 -2.62
CA MET A 76 -1.83 -5.23 -2.21
C MET A 76 -0.87 -4.70 -1.16
N GLY A 77 -0.18 -3.59 -1.45
CA GLY A 77 0.59 -2.83 -0.46
C GLY A 77 -0.25 -1.78 0.25
N ILE A 78 -0.08 -1.62 1.56
CA ILE A 78 -0.80 -0.61 2.35
C ILE A 78 0.21 0.34 3.00
N CYS A 79 0.07 1.64 2.74
CA CYS A 79 0.90 2.74 3.24
C CYS A 79 2.39 2.49 2.95
N LEU A 80 3.23 2.25 3.94
CA LEU A 80 4.64 1.89 3.72
C LEU A 80 4.77 0.61 2.88
N GLY A 81 3.84 -0.35 3.02
CA GLY A 81 3.78 -1.53 2.16
C GLY A 81 3.59 -1.19 0.69
N MET A 82 2.74 -0.20 0.35
CA MET A 82 2.64 0.31 -1.02
C MET A 82 3.96 0.96 -1.46
N GLN A 83 4.56 1.78 -0.61
CA GLN A 83 5.84 2.44 -0.94
C GLN A 83 6.94 1.42 -1.26
N MET A 84 6.99 0.30 -0.53
CA MET A 84 7.97 -0.77 -0.79
C MET A 84 7.78 -1.49 -2.13
N LEU A 85 6.61 -1.38 -2.78
CA LEU A 85 6.39 -1.97 -4.12
C LEU A 85 7.20 -1.26 -5.21
N PHE A 86 7.58 0.01 -5.01
CA PHE A 86 8.33 0.82 -5.97
C PHE A 86 9.81 0.43 -6.04
N GLU A 87 10.55 1.06 -6.95
CA GLU A 87 11.95 0.74 -7.22
C GLU A 87 12.86 1.14 -6.06
N ARG A 88 12.65 2.33 -5.46
CA ARG A 88 13.49 2.86 -4.38
C ARG A 88 12.80 3.92 -3.53
N SER A 89 13.41 4.22 -2.38
CA SER A 89 13.02 5.32 -1.51
C SER A 89 14.23 6.17 -1.14
N TYR A 90 13.99 7.47 -0.98
CA TYR A 90 14.99 8.45 -0.51
C TYR A 90 14.81 8.82 0.97
N GLU A 91 14.08 8.00 1.72
CA GLU A 91 13.92 8.20 3.16
C GLU A 91 15.22 7.85 3.90
N TYR A 92 15.85 8.88 4.50
CA TYR A 92 17.15 8.77 5.19
C TYR A 92 18.27 8.14 4.34
N GLY A 93 18.33 8.50 3.07
CA GLY A 93 19.25 7.95 2.09
C GLY A 93 18.54 7.04 1.07
N VAL A 94 19.31 6.46 0.16
CA VAL A 94 18.74 5.59 -0.88
C VAL A 94 18.55 4.17 -0.34
N SER A 95 17.36 3.64 -0.49
CA SER A 95 17.04 2.24 -0.18
C SER A 95 16.26 1.61 -1.34
N GLU A 96 16.69 0.43 -1.78
CA GLU A 96 15.99 -0.30 -2.86
C GLU A 96 14.65 -0.88 -2.35
N GLY A 97 13.59 -0.71 -3.15
CA GLY A 97 12.29 -1.32 -2.92
C GLY A 97 12.21 -2.76 -3.44
N LEU A 98 10.99 -3.20 -3.76
CA LEU A 98 10.74 -4.50 -4.38
C LEU A 98 10.79 -4.44 -5.91
N GLY A 99 10.72 -3.23 -6.50
CA GLY A 99 10.76 -3.02 -7.94
C GLY A 99 9.60 -3.68 -8.72
N LEU A 100 8.45 -3.79 -8.08
CA LEU A 100 7.24 -4.34 -8.69
C LEU A 100 6.43 -3.28 -9.43
N LEU A 101 6.62 -2.01 -9.07
CA LEU A 101 6.03 -0.84 -9.72
C LEU A 101 7.15 0.14 -10.09
N LYS A 102 7.01 0.81 -11.23
CA LYS A 102 7.90 1.91 -11.62
C LYS A 102 7.65 3.14 -10.77
N GLY A 103 8.73 3.86 -10.49
CA GLY A 103 8.71 5.08 -9.70
C GLY A 103 9.51 4.96 -8.42
N GLU A 104 9.51 6.03 -7.66
CA GLU A 104 10.33 6.18 -6.46
C GLU A 104 9.57 6.87 -5.35
N VAL A 105 10.02 6.73 -4.12
CA VAL A 105 9.40 7.33 -2.94
C VAL A 105 10.24 8.52 -2.48
N ILE A 106 9.62 9.70 -2.44
CA ILE A 106 10.28 10.97 -2.13
C ILE A 106 9.64 11.65 -0.92
N ALA A 107 10.41 12.53 -0.27
CA ALA A 107 9.92 13.32 0.85
C ALA A 107 8.95 14.41 0.40
N MET A 108 7.84 14.56 1.09
CA MET A 108 6.86 15.63 0.83
C MET A 108 7.48 17.03 0.97
N GLN A 109 8.37 17.22 1.94
CA GLN A 109 9.06 18.50 2.17
C GLN A 109 9.86 19.02 0.96
N ASN A 110 10.22 18.15 0.02
CA ASN A 110 10.96 18.53 -1.18
C ASN A 110 10.05 19.04 -2.32
N ARG A 111 8.74 18.90 -2.16
CA ARG A 111 7.75 19.20 -3.20
C ARG A 111 6.65 20.14 -2.73
N LEU A 112 6.28 20.08 -1.47
CA LEU A 112 5.17 20.86 -0.93
C LEU A 112 5.61 22.26 -0.45
N SER A 113 4.65 23.20 -0.47
CA SER A 113 4.83 24.50 0.14
C SER A 113 5.16 24.37 1.64
N PRO A 114 6.08 25.18 2.18
CA PRO A 114 6.43 25.18 3.62
C PRO A 114 5.24 25.49 4.56
N GLU A 115 4.15 26.03 4.03
CA GLU A 115 2.93 26.32 4.78
C GLU A 115 2.10 25.08 5.08
N LEU A 116 2.29 24.00 4.31
CA LEU A 116 1.59 22.74 4.51
C LEU A 116 2.25 21.91 5.61
N LYS A 117 1.42 21.35 6.47
CA LYS A 117 1.91 20.50 7.56
C LYS A 117 2.40 19.16 7.04
N ILE A 118 3.56 18.74 7.48
CA ILE A 118 4.11 17.40 7.26
C ILE A 118 4.31 16.75 8.64
N PRO A 119 3.84 15.52 8.84
CA PRO A 119 3.19 14.63 7.86
C PRO A 119 1.80 15.08 7.40
N HIS A 120 1.39 14.64 6.20
CA HIS A 120 0.00 14.67 5.75
C HIS A 120 -0.81 13.71 6.63
N ILE A 121 -1.58 14.27 7.55
CA ILE A 121 -2.43 13.52 8.48
C ILE A 121 -3.87 14.01 8.35
N GLY A 122 -4.78 13.09 8.07
CA GLY A 122 -6.21 13.39 8.05
C GLY A 122 -6.95 12.71 6.91
N TRP A 123 -8.22 13.11 6.79
CA TRP A 123 -9.12 12.62 5.76
C TRP A 123 -9.01 13.49 4.52
N ASN A 124 -8.84 12.85 3.37
CA ASN A 124 -8.80 13.56 2.10
C ASN A 124 -9.57 12.78 1.02
N ALA A 125 -10.12 13.52 0.06
CA ALA A 125 -10.93 12.98 -1.02
C ALA A 125 -10.06 12.29 -2.08
N LEU A 126 -10.59 11.22 -2.66
CA LEU A 126 -10.00 10.53 -3.81
C LEU A 126 -10.45 11.16 -5.12
N ASN A 127 -9.49 11.47 -5.99
CA ASN A 127 -9.72 11.89 -7.38
C ASN A 127 -9.25 10.76 -8.29
N PHE A 128 -10.11 10.26 -9.16
CA PHE A 128 -9.81 9.13 -10.03
C PHE A 128 -9.10 9.55 -11.31
N VAL A 129 -8.07 8.79 -11.70
CA VAL A 129 -7.32 8.99 -12.95
C VAL A 129 -7.72 7.96 -14.00
N LYS A 130 -7.95 6.72 -13.55
CA LYS A 130 -8.38 5.62 -14.43
C LYS A 130 -9.26 4.63 -13.69
N ASP A 131 -9.96 3.82 -14.46
CA ASP A 131 -10.72 2.69 -13.90
C ASP A 131 -9.78 1.66 -13.27
N SER A 132 -10.22 1.10 -12.14
CA SER A 132 -9.51 0.07 -11.41
C SER A 132 -10.51 -0.82 -10.67
N LYS A 133 -10.14 -2.10 -10.47
CA LYS A 133 -10.92 -2.99 -9.60
C LYS A 133 -11.06 -2.44 -8.17
N LEU A 134 -10.07 -1.68 -7.66
CA LEU A 134 -10.11 -1.07 -6.33
C LEU A 134 -11.23 -0.02 -6.19
N ASN A 135 -11.66 0.59 -7.30
CA ASN A 135 -12.72 1.61 -7.32
C ASN A 135 -14.13 1.02 -7.44
N LYS A 136 -14.26 -0.31 -7.55
CA LYS A 136 -15.54 -1.01 -7.84
C LYS A 136 -16.71 -0.61 -6.95
N TYR A 137 -16.48 -0.29 -5.70
CA TYR A 137 -17.52 -0.01 -4.70
C TYR A 137 -17.46 1.38 -4.10
N ILE A 138 -16.56 2.22 -4.59
CA ILE A 138 -16.35 3.59 -4.15
C ILE A 138 -16.59 4.56 -5.30
N LYS A 139 -16.69 5.84 -5.00
CA LYS A 139 -16.87 6.91 -5.98
C LYS A 139 -15.84 8.02 -5.80
N GLU A 140 -15.62 8.77 -6.84
CA GLU A 140 -14.82 9.98 -6.78
C GLU A 140 -15.36 10.93 -5.70
N GLY A 141 -14.46 11.53 -4.94
CA GLY A 141 -14.79 12.38 -3.80
C GLY A 141 -14.98 11.63 -2.48
N ASP A 142 -14.95 10.29 -2.44
CA ASP A 142 -14.95 9.53 -1.19
C ASP A 142 -13.69 9.81 -0.38
N PHE A 143 -13.83 9.95 0.94
CA PHE A 143 -12.74 10.31 1.85
C PHE A 143 -12.07 9.09 2.44
N VAL A 144 -10.73 9.14 2.54
CA VAL A 144 -9.89 8.12 3.17
C VAL A 144 -8.85 8.75 4.09
N TYR A 145 -8.31 7.98 5.04
CA TYR A 145 -7.41 8.48 6.07
C TYR A 145 -5.95 8.28 5.72
N PHE A 146 -5.20 9.40 5.63
CA PHE A 146 -3.77 9.47 5.37
C PHE A 146 -2.97 9.75 6.64
N VAL A 147 -1.77 9.19 6.71
CA VAL A 147 -0.73 9.54 7.69
C VAL A 147 0.65 9.17 7.13
N HIS A 148 1.31 10.12 6.43
CA HIS A 148 2.61 9.86 5.82
C HIS A 148 3.38 11.16 5.56
N SER A 149 4.72 11.06 5.46
CA SER A 149 5.66 12.14 5.13
C SER A 149 6.38 11.94 3.80
N TYR A 150 6.25 10.76 3.22
CA TYR A 150 6.82 10.35 1.94
C TYR A 150 5.72 9.83 1.03
N PHE A 151 5.88 9.97 -0.27
CA PHE A 151 4.90 9.55 -1.26
C PHE A 151 5.56 9.10 -2.56
N ALA A 152 4.84 8.31 -3.36
CA ALA A 152 5.30 7.81 -4.66
C ALA A 152 5.34 8.94 -5.70
N SER A 153 6.36 8.94 -6.54
CA SER A 153 6.57 9.87 -7.66
C SER A 153 7.08 9.11 -8.88
N GLY A 154 6.79 9.62 -10.09
CA GLY A 154 7.16 8.93 -11.34
C GLY A 154 6.40 7.61 -11.54
N CYS A 155 5.17 7.54 -11.05
CA CYS A 155 4.33 6.33 -11.05
C CYS A 155 3.09 6.45 -11.95
N GLU A 156 3.14 7.29 -12.98
CA GLU A 156 2.00 7.61 -13.87
C GLU A 156 1.39 6.35 -14.50
N GLU A 157 2.21 5.35 -14.83
CA GLU A 157 1.76 4.09 -15.43
C GLU A 157 0.84 3.30 -14.49
N SER A 158 1.14 3.31 -13.19
CA SER A 158 0.39 2.59 -12.17
C SER A 158 -0.64 3.46 -11.43
N LEU A 159 -0.63 4.78 -11.59
CA LEU A 159 -1.52 5.70 -10.88
C LEU A 159 -2.99 5.42 -11.20
N VAL A 160 -3.80 5.21 -10.17
CA VAL A 160 -5.25 4.98 -10.25
C VAL A 160 -6.03 6.16 -9.68
N SER A 161 -5.63 6.65 -8.51
CA SER A 161 -6.23 7.82 -7.88
C SER A 161 -5.20 8.61 -7.11
N PHE A 162 -5.51 9.89 -6.87
CA PHE A 162 -4.70 10.79 -6.06
C PHE A 162 -5.56 11.58 -5.06
N ALA A 163 -4.91 12.15 -4.06
CA ALA A 163 -5.47 13.15 -3.17
C ALA A 163 -4.76 14.48 -3.37
N GLU A 164 -5.52 15.59 -3.34
CA GLU A 164 -4.93 16.94 -3.42
C GLU A 164 -4.38 17.37 -2.07
N TYR A 165 -3.07 17.56 -1.96
CA TYR A 165 -2.42 18.10 -0.77
C TYR A 165 -1.25 19.00 -1.15
N GLY A 166 -1.54 20.12 -1.81
CA GLY A 166 -0.55 21.02 -2.39
C GLY A 166 0.12 20.47 -3.66
N GLU A 167 0.02 19.20 -3.88
CA GLU A 167 0.40 18.43 -5.06
C GLU A 167 -0.55 17.23 -5.18
N GLN A 168 -0.57 16.58 -6.32
CA GLN A 168 -1.30 15.33 -6.52
C GLN A 168 -0.54 14.19 -5.85
N ILE A 169 -1.00 13.79 -4.68
CA ILE A 169 -0.40 12.70 -3.91
C ILE A 169 -1.02 11.36 -4.35
N PRO A 170 -0.27 10.44 -4.97
CA PRO A 170 -0.79 9.12 -5.35
C PRO A 170 -1.45 8.42 -4.17
N ALA A 171 -2.75 8.15 -4.30
CA ALA A 171 -3.57 7.55 -3.26
C ALA A 171 -3.73 6.04 -3.49
N THR A 172 -4.05 5.63 -4.72
CA THR A 172 -4.06 4.22 -5.13
C THR A 172 -3.28 4.02 -6.42
N VAL A 173 -2.61 2.88 -6.51
CA VAL A 173 -1.83 2.43 -7.66
C VAL A 173 -2.21 1.01 -8.05
N GLU A 174 -2.14 0.68 -9.34
CA GLU A 174 -2.38 -0.67 -9.85
C GLU A 174 -1.64 -0.89 -11.16
N TYR A 175 -0.89 -2.00 -11.25
CA TYR A 175 -0.27 -2.49 -12.47
C TYR A 175 -0.29 -4.02 -12.47
N GLY A 176 -1.02 -4.60 -13.41
CA GLY A 176 -1.21 -6.05 -13.49
C GLY A 176 -1.89 -6.62 -12.22
N ASN A 177 -1.18 -7.51 -11.56
CA ASN A 177 -1.62 -8.17 -10.32
C ASN A 177 -1.16 -7.44 -9.04
N VAL A 178 -0.42 -6.35 -9.16
CA VAL A 178 0.13 -5.60 -8.03
C VAL A 178 -0.64 -4.28 -7.88
N CYS A 179 -1.15 -4.02 -6.68
CA CYS A 179 -1.83 -2.78 -6.36
C CYS A 179 -1.43 -2.27 -4.97
N GLY A 180 -1.82 -1.05 -4.65
CA GLY A 180 -1.56 -0.50 -3.33
C GLY A 180 -2.36 0.75 -3.04
N CYS A 181 -2.40 1.14 -1.75
CA CYS A 181 -2.96 2.41 -1.30
C CYS A 181 -2.01 3.09 -0.30
N GLN A 182 -1.85 4.41 -0.42
CA GLN A 182 -1.03 5.22 0.48
C GLN A 182 -1.73 5.46 1.82
N PHE A 183 -3.05 5.53 1.80
CA PHE A 183 -3.88 5.64 3.00
C PHE A 183 -4.03 4.30 3.72
N HIS A 184 -4.62 4.33 4.90
CA HIS A 184 -4.93 3.16 5.69
C HIS A 184 -6.40 2.74 5.51
N PRO A 185 -6.72 1.73 4.68
CA PRO A 185 -8.10 1.30 4.48
C PRO A 185 -8.74 0.81 5.79
N GLU A 186 -7.96 0.18 6.68
CA GLU A 186 -8.42 -0.27 7.99
C GLU A 186 -8.76 0.89 8.95
N LYS A 187 -8.42 2.14 8.59
CA LYS A 187 -8.76 3.37 9.32
C LYS A 187 -9.69 4.29 8.54
N SER A 188 -10.10 3.89 7.34
CA SER A 188 -10.88 4.71 6.40
C SER A 188 -12.38 4.40 6.42
N GLY A 189 -12.88 3.81 7.50
CA GLY A 189 -14.30 3.53 7.70
C GLY A 189 -14.89 2.64 6.60
N GLU A 190 -16.12 2.98 6.19
CA GLU A 190 -16.85 2.18 5.17
C GLU A 190 -16.17 2.22 3.80
N VAL A 191 -15.57 3.34 3.41
CA VAL A 191 -14.85 3.47 2.13
C VAL A 191 -13.65 2.53 2.11
N GLY A 192 -12.89 2.48 3.20
CA GLY A 192 -11.76 1.55 3.33
C GLY A 192 -12.18 0.09 3.26
N LEU A 193 -13.29 -0.29 3.91
CA LEU A 193 -13.85 -1.64 3.84
C LEU A 193 -14.26 -2.01 2.40
N LYS A 194 -14.84 -1.09 1.65
CA LYS A 194 -15.21 -1.27 0.24
C LYS A 194 -13.99 -1.52 -0.65
N ILE A 195 -12.89 -0.79 -0.41
CA ILE A 195 -11.63 -0.98 -1.14
C ILE A 195 -11.01 -2.35 -0.82
N LEU A 196 -10.97 -2.74 0.45
CA LEU A 196 -10.51 -4.07 0.85
C LEU A 196 -11.37 -5.17 0.23
N LYS A 197 -12.70 -5.00 0.21
CA LYS A 197 -13.63 -5.93 -0.43
C LYS A 197 -13.33 -6.07 -1.93
N ALA A 198 -13.14 -4.97 -2.62
CA ALA A 198 -12.83 -4.95 -4.06
C ALA A 198 -11.51 -5.69 -4.37
N PHE A 199 -10.49 -5.56 -3.51
CA PHE A 199 -9.25 -6.34 -3.64
C PHE A 199 -9.49 -7.83 -3.41
N CYS A 200 -10.34 -8.20 -2.47
CA CYS A 200 -10.57 -9.60 -2.08
C CYS A 200 -11.35 -10.42 -3.13
N GLU A 201 -12.13 -9.77 -3.98
CA GLU A 201 -12.88 -10.40 -5.10
C GLU A 201 -12.00 -10.68 -6.32
#